data_32a80ed7d427b15e963787bbf360113d
#
_entry.id   32a80ed7d427b15e963787bbf360113d
#
_cell.length_a   1.000
_cell.length_b   1.000
_cell.length_c   1.000
_cell.angle_alpha   90.00
_cell.angle_beta   90.00
_cell.angle_gamma   90.00
#
_symmetry.space_group_name_H-M   'P 1'
#
loop_
_entity.id
_entity.type
_entity.pdbx_description
1 polymer ?
#
loop_
_entity_poly.entity_id
_entity_poly.type
_entity_poly.pdbx_seq_one_letter_code
_entity_poly.pdbx_strand_id
1 'polypeptide(L)'
;MTIILDGKSLSQSTEKDLAERVELIKKKIGKVPVLATILVGEDPASATYVRMKGNACERIGMDSLKVELPSNTSTTELLKEISKLNKNPDVHGILLQHPVPEQINERQCFDAIALEKDVDGVTCLGFGKMSMGEAAYGSCTPVGIMRLLKNYKIEISGKHAVVVGRSPILGKPMALMLLNENATVTVCHSKTENLPEHIKKADILVGAVGIPRFIKSDWIKDRSVVIDAGYHPEKCGDIDLDQVEGKCSAYTPVPGGVGPMTINTLLMQTVEACEKSIQK
;
A
#
# COMPACT_ATOMS: atom_id res chain seq x y z
N MET A 1 -22.54 -18.04 1.54
CA MET A 1 -21.47 -18.15 0.53
C MET A 1 -20.45 -17.08 0.87
N THR A 2 -19.17 -17.42 0.98
CA THR A 2 -18.09 -16.49 1.31
C THR A 2 -17.67 -15.72 0.08
N ILE A 3 -17.48 -14.39 0.18
CA ILE A 3 -17.03 -13.54 -0.92
C ILE A 3 -15.50 -13.54 -0.97
N ILE A 4 -14.92 -13.82 -2.14
CA ILE A 4 -13.49 -13.65 -2.37
C ILE A 4 -13.24 -12.21 -2.81
N LEU A 5 -12.43 -11.48 -2.04
CA LEU A 5 -12.02 -10.12 -2.36
C LEU A 5 -10.83 -10.17 -3.34
N ASP A 6 -11.13 -10.41 -4.62
CA ASP A 6 -10.13 -10.60 -5.69
C ASP A 6 -9.51 -9.26 -6.12
N GLY A 7 -8.35 -8.95 -5.55
CA GLY A 7 -7.60 -7.74 -5.88
C GLY A 7 -6.92 -7.81 -7.24
N LYS A 8 -6.60 -9.00 -7.73
CA LYS A 8 -6.01 -9.16 -9.06
C LYS A 8 -7.01 -8.75 -10.14
N SER A 9 -8.23 -9.23 -10.08
CA SER A 9 -9.29 -8.86 -11.04
C SER A 9 -9.62 -7.37 -10.94
N LEU A 10 -9.71 -6.80 -9.73
CA LEU A 10 -9.96 -5.38 -9.53
C LEU A 10 -8.81 -4.52 -10.06
N SER A 11 -7.56 -4.88 -9.82
CA SER A 11 -6.42 -4.15 -10.35
C SER A 11 -6.39 -4.13 -11.87
N GLN A 12 -6.68 -5.27 -12.51
CA GLN A 12 -6.73 -5.36 -13.97
C GLN A 12 -7.86 -4.53 -14.58
N SER A 13 -9.03 -4.46 -13.95
CA SER A 13 -10.12 -3.63 -14.44
C SER A 13 -9.80 -2.14 -14.33
N THR A 14 -9.22 -1.71 -13.21
CA THR A 14 -8.87 -0.31 -12.99
C THR A 14 -7.61 0.12 -13.76
N GLU A 15 -6.72 -0.79 -14.17
CA GLU A 15 -5.61 -0.47 -15.09
C GLU A 15 -6.10 0.08 -16.43
N LYS A 16 -7.26 -0.36 -16.92
CA LYS A 16 -7.84 0.18 -18.17
C LYS A 16 -8.22 1.64 -18.03
N ASP A 17 -8.92 1.99 -16.95
CA ASP A 17 -9.30 3.37 -16.67
C ASP A 17 -8.06 4.26 -16.48
N LEU A 18 -7.00 3.73 -15.83
CA LEU A 18 -5.74 4.44 -15.65
C LEU A 18 -5.02 4.67 -16.99
N ALA A 19 -5.02 3.68 -17.90
CA ALA A 19 -4.43 3.82 -19.23
C ALA A 19 -5.15 4.90 -20.06
N GLU A 20 -6.48 4.98 -19.99
CA GLU A 20 -7.25 6.04 -20.63
C GLU A 20 -6.89 7.42 -20.07
N ARG A 21 -6.74 7.57 -18.75
CA ARG A 21 -6.31 8.81 -18.10
C ARG A 21 -4.90 9.21 -18.54
N VAL A 22 -3.97 8.26 -18.63
CA VAL A 22 -2.61 8.49 -19.13
C VAL A 22 -2.62 9.01 -20.56
N GLU A 23 -3.42 8.42 -21.45
CA GLU A 23 -3.58 8.89 -22.83
C GLU A 23 -4.20 10.29 -22.91
N LEU A 24 -5.13 10.64 -22.03
CA LEU A 24 -5.68 12.00 -21.95
C LEU A 24 -4.61 13.02 -21.52
N ILE A 25 -3.79 12.68 -20.52
CA ILE A 25 -2.65 13.50 -20.09
C ILE A 25 -1.69 13.71 -21.26
N LYS A 26 -1.31 12.60 -21.95
CA LYS A 26 -0.39 12.66 -23.09
C LYS A 26 -0.90 13.56 -24.21
N LYS A 27 -2.19 13.47 -24.54
CA LYS A 27 -2.82 14.35 -25.53
C LYS A 27 -2.81 15.81 -25.11
N LYS A 28 -2.95 16.12 -23.81
CA LYS A 28 -3.04 17.48 -23.27
C LYS A 28 -1.69 18.18 -23.21
N ILE A 29 -0.62 17.49 -22.78
CA ILE A 29 0.68 18.10 -22.50
C ILE A 29 1.86 17.48 -23.26
N GLY A 30 1.63 16.47 -24.09
CA GLY A 30 2.69 15.76 -24.85
C GLY A 30 3.62 14.88 -24.00
N LYS A 31 3.32 14.70 -22.71
CA LYS A 31 4.09 13.91 -21.74
C LYS A 31 3.19 12.93 -21.01
N VAL A 32 3.78 11.90 -20.41
CA VAL A 32 3.08 10.90 -19.59
C VAL A 32 3.48 11.02 -18.12
N PRO A 33 2.68 10.50 -17.16
CA PRO A 33 3.08 10.43 -15.78
C PRO A 33 4.37 9.62 -15.61
N VAL A 34 5.26 10.06 -14.71
CA VAL A 34 6.55 9.42 -14.43
C VAL A 34 6.64 9.07 -12.95
N LEU A 35 6.85 7.78 -12.66
CA LEU A 35 7.17 7.27 -11.33
C LEU A 35 8.69 7.06 -11.23
N ALA A 36 9.34 7.80 -10.34
CA ALA A 36 10.73 7.54 -9.97
C ALA A 36 10.78 6.51 -8.84
N THR A 37 11.47 5.40 -9.06
CA THR A 37 11.69 4.35 -8.06
C THR A 37 13.15 4.28 -7.70
N ILE A 38 13.47 4.56 -6.43
CA ILE A 38 14.83 4.50 -5.88
C ILE A 38 15.04 3.12 -5.25
N LEU A 39 16.07 2.42 -5.68
CA LEU A 39 16.55 1.17 -5.10
C LEU A 39 17.97 1.37 -4.57
N VAL A 40 18.21 1.07 -3.31
CA VAL A 40 19.55 1.12 -2.69
C VAL A 40 20.00 -0.30 -2.36
N GLY A 41 21.15 -0.68 -2.94
CA GLY A 41 21.69 -2.03 -2.80
C GLY A 41 21.12 -3.02 -3.83
N GLU A 42 21.44 -4.30 -3.60
CA GLU A 42 21.21 -5.39 -4.57
C GLU A 42 20.30 -6.51 -4.01
N ASP A 43 19.42 -6.18 -3.05
CA ASP A 43 18.50 -7.18 -2.50
C ASP A 43 17.58 -7.74 -3.61
N PRO A 44 17.61 -9.06 -3.87
CA PRO A 44 16.89 -9.66 -4.99
C PRO A 44 15.37 -9.53 -4.87
N ALA A 45 14.83 -9.52 -3.65
CA ALA A 45 13.40 -9.34 -3.42
C ALA A 45 12.98 -7.91 -3.79
N SER A 46 13.71 -6.90 -3.31
CA SER A 46 13.49 -5.50 -3.64
C SER A 46 13.63 -5.23 -5.15
N ALA A 47 14.65 -5.80 -5.80
CA ALA A 47 14.82 -5.69 -7.26
C ALA A 47 13.64 -6.30 -8.03
N THR A 48 13.09 -7.41 -7.55
CA THR A 48 11.89 -8.04 -8.14
C THR A 48 10.67 -7.13 -8.02
N TYR A 49 10.42 -6.53 -6.84
CA TYR A 49 9.32 -5.59 -6.65
C TYR A 49 9.46 -4.33 -7.51
N VAL A 50 10.67 -3.77 -7.63
CA VAL A 50 10.94 -2.62 -8.51
C VAL A 50 10.62 -2.97 -9.96
N ARG A 51 11.05 -4.15 -10.43
CA ARG A 51 10.73 -4.62 -11.79
C ARG A 51 9.22 -4.80 -12.01
N MET A 52 8.51 -5.37 -11.03
CA MET A 52 7.05 -5.52 -11.12
C MET A 52 6.34 -4.17 -11.23
N LYS A 53 6.79 -3.16 -10.49
CA LYS A 53 6.26 -1.78 -10.55
C LYS A 53 6.55 -1.13 -11.90
N GLY A 54 7.77 -1.28 -12.43
CA GLY A 54 8.13 -0.80 -13.77
C GLY A 54 7.26 -1.40 -14.86
N ASN A 55 7.11 -2.72 -14.87
CA ASN A 55 6.23 -3.43 -15.81
C ASN A 55 4.75 -2.97 -15.67
N ALA A 56 4.32 -2.62 -14.46
CA ALA A 56 2.98 -2.11 -14.23
C ALA A 56 2.81 -0.69 -14.80
N CYS A 57 3.81 0.19 -14.68
CA CYS A 57 3.82 1.49 -15.34
C CYS A 57 3.70 1.34 -16.87
N GLU A 58 4.52 0.47 -17.46
CA GLU A 58 4.52 0.21 -18.91
C GLU A 58 3.16 -0.25 -19.41
N ARG A 59 2.47 -1.17 -18.69
CA ARG A 59 1.13 -1.66 -19.10
C ARG A 59 0.08 -0.57 -19.24
N ILE A 60 0.19 0.51 -18.50
CA ILE A 60 -0.76 1.63 -18.56
C ILE A 60 -0.22 2.86 -19.30
N GLY A 61 0.95 2.74 -19.93
CA GLY A 61 1.57 3.81 -20.73
C GLY A 61 2.25 4.91 -19.93
N MET A 62 2.57 4.67 -18.65
CA MET A 62 3.39 5.56 -17.81
C MET A 62 4.88 5.30 -18.01
N ASP A 63 5.70 6.30 -17.78
CA ASP A 63 7.14 6.13 -17.68
C ASP A 63 7.58 5.74 -16.26
N SER A 64 8.63 4.92 -16.18
CA SER A 64 9.26 4.51 -14.94
C SER A 64 10.74 4.89 -14.95
N LEU A 65 11.13 5.82 -14.06
CA LEU A 65 12.51 6.21 -13.84
C LEU A 65 13.11 5.38 -12.71
N LYS A 66 13.98 4.44 -13.07
CA LYS A 66 14.70 3.63 -12.08
C LYS A 66 15.98 4.35 -11.65
N VAL A 67 16.15 4.57 -10.35
CA VAL A 67 17.35 5.12 -9.72
C VAL A 67 17.98 4.05 -8.85
N GLU A 68 19.10 3.49 -9.31
CA GLU A 68 19.85 2.47 -8.58
C GLU A 68 21.06 3.09 -7.88
N LEU A 69 21.17 2.89 -6.59
CA LEU A 69 22.25 3.38 -5.76
C LEU A 69 23.00 2.19 -5.12
N PRO A 70 24.33 2.27 -5.00
CA PRO A 70 25.12 1.20 -4.42
C PRO A 70 24.76 0.95 -2.94
N SER A 71 25.03 -0.25 -2.46
CA SER A 71 24.70 -0.69 -1.09
C SER A 71 25.39 0.13 0.01
N ASN A 72 26.53 0.75 -0.29
CA ASN A 72 27.28 1.62 0.62
C ASN A 72 26.82 3.08 0.61
N THR A 73 25.73 3.41 -0.10
CA THR A 73 25.17 4.77 -0.14
C THR A 73 24.87 5.27 1.28
N SER A 74 25.26 6.51 1.55
CA SER A 74 24.96 7.18 2.82
C SER A 74 23.60 7.88 2.78
N THR A 75 23.05 8.18 3.98
CA THR A 75 21.84 9.01 4.11
C THR A 75 21.96 10.32 3.34
N THR A 76 23.12 11.00 3.41
CA THR A 76 23.34 12.29 2.74
C THR A 76 23.29 12.17 1.22
N GLU A 77 23.83 11.12 0.64
CA GLU A 77 23.79 10.87 -0.79
C GLU A 77 22.37 10.57 -1.27
N LEU A 78 21.64 9.72 -0.53
CA LEU A 78 20.24 9.42 -0.83
C LEU A 78 19.36 10.68 -0.75
N LEU A 79 19.56 11.54 0.25
CA LEU A 79 18.85 12.82 0.37
C LEU A 79 19.12 13.76 -0.81
N LYS A 80 20.36 13.76 -1.34
CA LYS A 80 20.68 14.54 -2.56
C LYS A 80 19.90 14.03 -3.77
N GLU A 81 19.80 12.70 -3.95
CA GLU A 81 19.02 12.13 -5.05
C GLU A 81 17.52 12.44 -4.90
N ILE A 82 16.94 12.26 -3.70
CA ILE A 82 15.55 12.64 -3.44
C ILE A 82 15.32 14.13 -3.75
N SER A 83 16.26 15.01 -3.36
CA SER A 83 16.18 16.45 -3.67
C SER A 83 16.20 16.75 -5.17
N LYS A 84 16.98 16.00 -5.97
CA LYS A 84 16.98 16.14 -7.44
C LYS A 84 15.63 15.73 -8.02
N LEU A 85 15.08 14.60 -7.58
CA LEU A 85 13.78 14.10 -8.03
C LEU A 85 12.63 15.04 -7.62
N ASN A 86 12.68 15.60 -6.41
CA ASN A 86 11.71 16.60 -5.97
C ASN A 86 11.69 17.84 -6.89
N LYS A 87 12.86 18.29 -7.35
CA LYS A 87 13.00 19.46 -8.23
C LYS A 87 12.73 19.18 -9.71
N ASN A 88 12.68 17.91 -10.10
CA ASN A 88 12.44 17.54 -11.49
C ASN A 88 10.94 17.66 -11.82
N PRO A 89 10.52 18.61 -12.69
CA PRO A 89 9.11 18.82 -13.03
C PRO A 89 8.51 17.65 -13.83
N ASP A 90 9.35 16.79 -14.43
CA ASP A 90 8.88 15.64 -15.19
C ASP A 90 8.66 14.39 -14.32
N VAL A 91 9.05 14.42 -13.04
CA VAL A 91 8.78 13.36 -12.06
C VAL A 91 7.53 13.70 -11.26
N HIS A 92 6.53 12.83 -11.30
CA HIS A 92 5.24 13.04 -10.66
C HIS A 92 5.05 12.25 -9.37
N GLY A 93 5.74 11.11 -9.23
CA GLY A 93 5.77 10.31 -8.01
C GLY A 93 7.18 9.84 -7.68
N ILE A 94 7.49 9.72 -6.39
CA ILE A 94 8.76 9.19 -5.89
C ILE A 94 8.45 8.04 -4.94
N LEU A 95 9.07 6.90 -5.21
CA LEU A 95 9.05 5.72 -4.37
C LEU A 95 10.46 5.39 -3.91
N LEU A 96 10.71 5.37 -2.63
CA LEU A 96 11.91 4.77 -2.04
C LEU A 96 11.61 3.31 -1.68
N GLN A 97 12.20 2.37 -2.41
CA GLN A 97 11.98 0.95 -2.16
C GLN A 97 12.54 0.54 -0.80
N HIS A 98 11.65 0.08 0.05
CA HIS A 98 11.94 -0.44 1.39
C HIS A 98 12.20 -1.96 1.34
N PRO A 99 13.08 -2.54 2.21
CA PRO A 99 13.94 -1.82 3.16
C PRO A 99 15.19 -1.22 2.49
N VAL A 100 15.77 -0.20 3.15
CA VAL A 100 17.08 0.36 2.77
C VAL A 100 18.19 -0.24 3.64
N PRO A 101 19.49 -0.17 3.22
CA PRO A 101 20.62 -0.58 4.05
C PRO A 101 20.67 0.12 5.42
N GLU A 102 21.14 -0.59 6.45
CA GLU A 102 21.10 -0.16 7.87
C GLU A 102 21.77 1.17 8.19
N GLN A 103 22.79 1.57 7.38
CA GLN A 103 23.47 2.86 7.57
C GLN A 103 22.62 4.07 7.15
N ILE A 104 21.49 3.84 6.49
CA ILE A 104 20.59 4.89 6.02
C ILE A 104 19.52 5.18 7.07
N ASN A 105 19.36 6.44 7.42
CA ASN A 105 18.19 6.89 8.18
C ASN A 105 16.96 6.93 7.25
N GLU A 106 16.29 5.79 7.14
CA GLU A 106 15.14 5.60 6.25
C GLU A 106 14.03 6.63 6.52
N ARG A 107 13.71 6.88 7.80
CA ARG A 107 12.66 7.84 8.16
C ARG A 107 12.97 9.24 7.64
N GLN A 108 14.21 9.69 7.81
CA GLN A 108 14.65 10.98 7.29
C GLN A 108 14.54 11.06 5.76
N CYS A 109 14.85 9.97 5.07
CA CYS A 109 14.74 9.90 3.61
C CYS A 109 13.27 9.92 3.14
N PHE A 110 12.38 9.19 3.80
CA PHE A 110 10.95 9.26 3.50
C PHE A 110 10.42 10.68 3.69
N ASP A 111 10.74 11.34 4.81
CA ASP A 111 10.26 12.68 5.12
C ASP A 111 10.85 13.79 4.21
N ALA A 112 11.93 13.47 3.46
CA ALA A 112 12.50 14.37 2.46
C ALA A 112 11.76 14.34 1.11
N ILE A 113 10.87 13.39 0.88
CA ILE A 113 10.03 13.34 -0.33
C ILE A 113 9.02 14.48 -0.27
N ALA A 114 8.90 15.26 -1.35
CA ALA A 114 7.92 16.33 -1.43
C ALA A 114 6.49 15.77 -1.37
N LEU A 115 5.63 16.38 -0.57
CA LEU A 115 4.28 15.87 -0.30
C LEU A 115 3.46 15.61 -1.56
N GLU A 116 3.59 16.46 -2.57
CA GLU A 116 2.91 16.32 -3.86
C GLU A 116 3.44 15.17 -4.72
N LYS A 117 4.60 14.60 -4.35
CA LYS A 117 5.23 13.44 -5.01
C LYS A 117 5.30 12.21 -4.10
N ASP A 118 4.81 12.30 -2.88
CA ASP A 118 4.73 11.19 -1.91
C ASP A 118 3.59 10.22 -2.27
N VAL A 119 3.67 9.65 -3.46
CA VAL A 119 2.61 8.76 -4.00
C VAL A 119 2.56 7.38 -3.34
N ASP A 120 3.52 7.05 -2.50
CA ASP A 120 3.50 5.84 -1.66
C ASP A 120 2.92 6.12 -0.25
N GLY A 121 2.73 7.41 0.09
CA GLY A 121 2.10 7.84 1.34
C GLY A 121 2.92 7.50 2.59
N VAL A 122 4.24 7.75 2.55
CA VAL A 122 5.19 7.33 3.59
C VAL A 122 5.71 8.47 4.46
N THR A 123 5.48 9.74 4.07
CA THR A 123 5.95 10.91 4.84
C THR A 123 5.13 11.10 6.12
N CYS A 124 5.77 11.63 7.18
CA CYS A 124 5.07 12.00 8.41
C CYS A 124 4.02 13.07 8.16
N LEU A 125 4.28 14.04 7.28
CA LEU A 125 3.32 15.09 6.94
C LEU A 125 2.10 14.53 6.20
N GLY A 126 2.31 13.66 5.20
CA GLY A 126 1.22 12.99 4.47
C GLY A 126 0.38 12.12 5.40
N PHE A 127 1.03 11.33 6.26
CA PHE A 127 0.34 10.54 7.28
C PHE A 127 -0.48 11.42 8.23
N GLY A 128 0.09 12.54 8.72
CA GLY A 128 -0.62 13.49 9.59
C GLY A 128 -1.89 14.04 8.94
N LYS A 129 -1.78 14.51 7.69
CA LYS A 129 -2.93 15.00 6.91
C LYS A 129 -3.99 13.93 6.70
N MET A 130 -3.60 12.74 6.23
CA MET A 130 -4.50 11.61 6.03
C MET A 130 -5.21 11.24 7.34
N SER A 131 -4.51 11.22 8.47
CA SER A 131 -5.09 10.88 9.77
C SER A 131 -6.14 11.88 10.24
N MET A 132 -6.01 13.16 9.85
CA MET A 132 -6.96 14.23 10.12
C MET A 132 -8.09 14.34 9.09
N GLY A 133 -8.14 13.43 8.11
CA GLY A 133 -9.11 13.48 7.02
C GLY A 133 -8.83 14.57 5.97
N GLU A 134 -7.61 15.16 5.99
CA GLU A 134 -7.20 16.13 4.99
C GLU A 134 -6.63 15.45 3.73
N ALA A 135 -6.64 16.20 2.62
CA ALA A 135 -6.13 15.70 1.34
C ALA A 135 -4.63 15.41 1.38
N ALA A 136 -4.28 14.14 1.22
CA ALA A 136 -2.92 13.64 1.04
C ALA A 136 -2.97 12.29 0.32
N TYR A 137 -1.86 11.85 -0.26
CA TYR A 137 -1.75 10.46 -0.70
C TYR A 137 -1.61 9.56 0.52
N GLY A 138 -2.44 8.53 0.59
CA GLY A 138 -2.35 7.54 1.65
C GLY A 138 -1.37 6.43 1.30
N SER A 139 -0.88 5.73 2.33
CA SER A 139 -0.03 4.56 2.12
C SER A 139 -0.68 3.54 1.20
N CYS A 140 0.04 3.10 0.16
CA CYS A 140 -0.54 2.36 -0.98
C CYS A 140 -1.26 1.07 -0.58
N THR A 141 -0.70 0.29 0.37
CA THR A 141 -1.35 -0.96 0.80
C THR A 141 -2.66 -0.72 1.55
N PRO A 142 -2.73 0.15 2.57
CA PRO A 142 -3.99 0.53 3.22
C PRO A 142 -5.03 1.10 2.25
N VAL A 143 -4.64 2.02 1.37
CA VAL A 143 -5.56 2.55 0.34
C VAL A 143 -6.07 1.45 -0.58
N GLY A 144 -5.18 0.52 -0.99
CA GLY A 144 -5.57 -0.64 -1.78
C GLY A 144 -6.61 -1.53 -1.09
N ILE A 145 -6.46 -1.74 0.22
CA ILE A 145 -7.43 -2.45 1.05
C ILE A 145 -8.76 -1.69 1.11
N MET A 146 -8.74 -0.38 1.35
CA MET A 146 -9.96 0.44 1.38
C MET A 146 -10.69 0.40 0.03
N ARG A 147 -9.96 0.41 -1.09
CA ARG A 147 -10.52 0.27 -2.44
C ARG A 147 -11.16 -1.11 -2.65
N LEU A 148 -10.54 -2.19 -2.14
CA LEU A 148 -11.15 -3.52 -2.16
C LEU A 148 -12.47 -3.54 -1.39
N LEU A 149 -12.46 -3.08 -0.14
CA LEU A 149 -13.64 -3.04 0.71
C LEU A 149 -14.79 -2.26 0.03
N LYS A 150 -14.48 -1.09 -0.54
CA LYS A 150 -15.45 -0.26 -1.26
C LYS A 150 -16.01 -0.95 -2.51
N ASN A 151 -15.14 -1.58 -3.32
CA ASN A 151 -15.55 -2.27 -4.55
C ASN A 151 -16.52 -3.41 -4.27
N TYR A 152 -16.27 -4.17 -3.22
CA TYR A 152 -17.12 -5.28 -2.81
C TYR A 152 -18.28 -4.86 -1.88
N LYS A 153 -18.48 -3.54 -1.71
CA LYS A 153 -19.56 -2.95 -0.88
C LYS A 153 -19.57 -3.49 0.56
N ILE A 154 -18.37 -3.71 1.11
CA ILE A 154 -18.21 -4.10 2.51
C ILE A 154 -18.54 -2.88 3.37
N GLU A 155 -19.51 -3.01 4.25
CA GLU A 155 -19.88 -1.98 5.20
C GLU A 155 -18.81 -1.83 6.28
N ILE A 156 -18.27 -0.62 6.46
CA ILE A 156 -17.22 -0.30 7.43
C ILE A 156 -17.80 0.50 8.60
N SER A 157 -18.72 1.42 8.31
CA SER A 157 -19.31 2.31 9.32
C SER A 157 -20.03 1.50 10.40
N GLY A 158 -19.74 1.82 11.66
CA GLY A 158 -20.30 1.14 12.84
C GLY A 158 -19.74 -0.26 13.11
N LYS A 159 -18.78 -0.77 12.30
CA LYS A 159 -18.15 -2.07 12.52
C LYS A 159 -16.97 -1.97 13.47
N HIS A 160 -16.68 -3.06 14.17
CA HIS A 160 -15.46 -3.19 14.95
C HIS A 160 -14.36 -3.78 14.08
N ALA A 161 -13.34 -2.97 13.79
CA ALA A 161 -12.16 -3.38 13.04
C ALA A 161 -10.99 -3.68 13.98
N VAL A 162 -10.33 -4.81 13.77
CA VAL A 162 -9.10 -5.18 14.49
C VAL A 162 -7.95 -5.24 13.50
N VAL A 163 -6.96 -4.38 13.69
CA VAL A 163 -5.73 -4.35 12.91
C VAL A 163 -4.61 -4.98 13.73
N VAL A 164 -4.10 -6.13 13.27
CA VAL A 164 -2.99 -6.83 13.92
C VAL A 164 -1.70 -6.44 13.21
N GLY A 165 -0.97 -5.50 13.79
CA GLY A 165 0.22 -4.86 13.26
C GLY A 165 0.17 -3.35 13.47
N ARG A 166 1.35 -2.73 13.66
CA ARG A 166 1.46 -1.27 13.92
C ARG A 166 2.62 -0.61 13.18
N SER A 167 2.98 -1.17 12.02
CA SER A 167 4.04 -0.58 11.19
C SER A 167 3.63 0.82 10.72
N PRO A 168 4.61 1.74 10.51
CA PRO A 168 4.33 3.10 10.03
C PRO A 168 3.69 3.13 8.64
N ILE A 169 3.98 2.13 7.81
CA ILE A 169 3.57 2.11 6.40
C ILE A 169 2.31 1.27 6.13
N LEU A 170 1.82 0.50 7.13
CA LEU A 170 0.65 -0.35 6.94
C LEU A 170 -0.29 -0.32 8.14
N GLY A 171 0.12 -0.84 9.31
CA GLY A 171 -0.80 -1.03 10.44
C GLY A 171 -1.39 0.28 10.97
N LYS A 172 -0.56 1.30 11.22
CA LYS A 172 -1.03 2.63 11.67
C LYS A 172 -1.91 3.33 10.63
N PRO A 173 -1.49 3.45 9.35
CA PRO A 173 -2.35 4.05 8.32
C PRO A 173 -3.66 3.32 8.15
N MET A 174 -3.64 1.97 8.15
CA MET A 174 -4.85 1.16 8.00
C MET A 174 -5.86 1.44 9.12
N ALA A 175 -5.39 1.49 10.36
CA ALA A 175 -6.26 1.76 11.50
C ALA A 175 -6.93 3.13 11.39
N LEU A 176 -6.20 4.17 10.98
CA LEU A 176 -6.75 5.52 10.84
C LEU A 176 -7.67 5.66 9.63
N MET A 177 -7.38 4.96 8.52
CA MET A 177 -8.31 4.95 7.37
C MET A 177 -9.64 4.28 7.72
N LEU A 178 -9.62 3.17 8.48
CA LEU A 178 -10.85 2.54 8.97
C LEU A 178 -11.60 3.44 9.95
N LEU A 179 -10.88 4.12 10.85
CA LEU A 179 -11.47 5.10 11.77
C LEU A 179 -12.15 6.25 11.01
N ASN A 180 -11.51 6.79 9.98
CA ASN A 180 -12.06 7.88 9.15
C ASN A 180 -13.32 7.44 8.38
N GLU A 181 -13.50 6.12 8.14
CA GLU A 181 -14.72 5.53 7.58
C GLU A 181 -15.72 5.08 8.67
N ASN A 182 -15.60 5.64 9.88
CA ASN A 182 -16.48 5.44 11.04
C ASN A 182 -16.46 4.02 11.63
N ALA A 183 -15.37 3.25 11.49
CA ALA A 183 -15.20 2.03 12.25
C ALA A 183 -14.75 2.33 13.69
N THR A 184 -15.11 1.45 14.64
CA THR A 184 -14.43 1.35 15.93
C THR A 184 -13.18 0.50 15.75
N VAL A 185 -11.99 1.02 16.05
CA VAL A 185 -10.74 0.35 15.71
C VAL A 185 -9.96 -0.06 16.95
N THR A 186 -9.53 -1.32 16.98
CA THR A 186 -8.53 -1.85 17.91
C THR A 186 -7.25 -2.17 17.17
N VAL A 187 -6.11 -1.66 17.66
CA VAL A 187 -4.79 -1.98 17.12
C VAL A 187 -4.07 -2.93 18.05
N CYS A 188 -3.73 -4.12 17.53
CA CYS A 188 -2.99 -5.14 18.26
C CYS A 188 -1.54 -5.23 17.77
N HIS A 189 -0.63 -5.65 18.63
CA HIS A 189 0.80 -5.72 18.34
C HIS A 189 1.50 -6.76 19.23
N SER A 190 2.81 -6.94 19.09
CA SER A 190 3.63 -7.92 19.82
C SER A 190 3.61 -7.80 21.36
N LYS A 191 3.03 -6.74 21.91
CA LYS A 191 2.85 -6.54 23.36
C LYS A 191 1.38 -6.62 23.78
N THR A 192 0.48 -6.96 22.86
CA THR A 192 -0.95 -7.13 23.17
C THR A 192 -1.14 -8.44 23.91
N GLU A 193 -1.74 -8.38 25.08
CA GLU A 193 -2.15 -9.54 25.84
C GLU A 193 -3.46 -10.12 25.27
N ASN A 194 -3.63 -11.42 25.36
CA ASN A 194 -4.86 -12.12 24.94
C ASN A 194 -5.29 -11.79 23.49
N LEU A 195 -4.33 -11.73 22.56
CA LEU A 195 -4.57 -11.40 21.14
C LEU A 195 -5.76 -12.15 20.53
N PRO A 196 -5.97 -13.47 20.75
CA PRO A 196 -7.13 -14.19 20.21
C PRO A 196 -8.47 -13.58 20.62
N GLU A 197 -8.58 -13.06 21.84
CA GLU A 197 -9.83 -12.47 22.35
C GLU A 197 -10.18 -11.13 21.68
N HIS A 198 -9.16 -10.38 21.24
CA HIS A 198 -9.36 -9.17 20.43
C HIS A 198 -9.84 -9.56 19.03
N ILE A 199 -9.18 -10.56 18.41
CA ILE A 199 -9.50 -11.02 17.05
C ILE A 199 -10.92 -11.59 16.98
N LYS A 200 -11.36 -12.37 17.97
CA LYS A 200 -12.72 -12.93 18.07
C LYS A 200 -13.84 -11.89 18.09
N LYS A 201 -13.53 -10.63 18.39
CA LYS A 201 -14.50 -9.52 18.39
C LYS A 201 -14.58 -8.77 17.07
N ALA A 202 -13.66 -9.04 16.12
CA ALA A 202 -13.53 -8.29 14.88
C ALA A 202 -14.66 -8.59 13.90
N ASP A 203 -15.37 -7.56 13.44
CA ASP A 203 -16.21 -7.62 12.24
C ASP A 203 -15.35 -7.55 10.98
N ILE A 204 -14.26 -6.75 11.05
CA ILE A 204 -13.24 -6.63 10.02
C ILE A 204 -11.88 -6.92 10.68
N LEU A 205 -11.19 -7.94 10.21
CA LEU A 205 -9.85 -8.32 10.67
C LEU A 205 -8.83 -7.96 9.59
N VAL A 206 -7.77 -7.25 9.96
CA VAL A 206 -6.62 -6.99 9.08
C VAL A 206 -5.36 -7.57 9.70
N GLY A 207 -4.77 -8.57 9.06
CA GLY A 207 -3.46 -9.14 9.42
C GLY A 207 -2.32 -8.41 8.71
N ALA A 208 -1.38 -7.87 9.50
CA ALA A 208 -0.24 -7.08 9.02
C ALA A 208 0.98 -7.22 9.95
N VAL A 209 1.34 -8.46 10.26
CA VAL A 209 2.40 -8.79 11.24
C VAL A 209 3.73 -9.21 10.60
N GLY A 210 3.72 -9.60 9.32
CA GLY A 210 4.91 -10.06 8.61
C GLY A 210 5.42 -11.43 9.10
N ILE A 211 4.54 -12.29 9.62
CA ILE A 211 4.86 -13.64 10.10
C ILE A 211 3.89 -14.64 9.43
N PRO A 212 4.41 -15.65 8.70
CA PRO A 212 3.57 -16.59 7.97
C PRO A 212 2.56 -17.30 8.87
N ARG A 213 1.27 -17.27 8.48
CA ARG A 213 0.18 -18.01 9.15
C ARG A 213 0.12 -17.80 10.67
N PHE A 214 0.51 -16.61 11.14
CA PHE A 214 0.55 -16.28 12.57
C PHE A 214 -0.85 -16.25 13.17
N ILE A 215 -1.81 -15.60 12.51
CA ILE A 215 -3.19 -15.51 12.96
C ILE A 215 -3.92 -16.81 12.60
N LYS A 216 -4.40 -17.53 13.61
CA LYS A 216 -5.04 -18.83 13.42
C LYS A 216 -6.52 -18.71 13.08
N SER A 217 -7.01 -19.62 12.26
CA SER A 217 -8.39 -19.64 11.81
C SER A 217 -9.42 -19.78 12.96
N ASP A 218 -9.08 -20.46 14.06
CA ASP A 218 -9.94 -20.61 15.24
C ASP A 218 -10.07 -19.32 16.08
N TRP A 219 -9.18 -18.34 15.89
CA TRP A 219 -9.30 -17.00 16.50
C TRP A 219 -10.28 -16.10 15.78
N ILE A 220 -10.60 -16.40 14.52
CA ILE A 220 -11.40 -15.54 13.64
C ILE A 220 -12.89 -15.69 13.99
N LYS A 221 -13.57 -14.55 14.12
CA LYS A 221 -15.02 -14.49 14.34
C LYS A 221 -15.77 -15.00 13.11
N ASP A 222 -16.82 -15.78 13.34
CA ASP A 222 -17.72 -16.21 12.28
C ASP A 222 -18.36 -15.01 11.57
N ARG A 223 -18.47 -15.10 10.25
CA ARG A 223 -19.02 -14.07 9.36
C ARG A 223 -18.25 -12.74 9.35
N SER A 224 -17.04 -12.68 9.90
CA SER A 224 -16.18 -11.51 9.78
C SER A 224 -15.67 -11.34 8.35
N VAL A 225 -15.14 -10.14 8.03
CA VAL A 225 -14.37 -9.86 6.84
C VAL A 225 -12.88 -9.98 7.19
N VAL A 226 -12.13 -10.77 6.42
CA VAL A 226 -10.74 -11.12 6.71
C VAL A 226 -9.83 -10.58 5.62
N ILE A 227 -8.95 -9.66 5.99
CA ILE A 227 -8.00 -9.02 5.10
C ILE A 227 -6.59 -9.46 5.50
N ASP A 228 -5.93 -10.19 4.63
CA ASP A 228 -4.55 -10.60 4.81
C ASP A 228 -3.63 -9.72 3.95
N ALA A 229 -2.85 -8.88 4.61
CA ALA A 229 -1.88 -7.98 3.96
C ALA A 229 -0.45 -8.55 3.94
N GLY A 230 -0.25 -9.77 4.47
CA GLY A 230 1.01 -10.49 4.42
C GLY A 230 1.27 -11.14 3.07
N TYR A 231 2.54 -11.28 2.73
CA TYR A 231 3.00 -12.10 1.62
C TYR A 231 4.37 -12.71 1.95
N HIS A 232 4.47 -14.02 1.84
CA HIS A 232 5.68 -14.79 2.16
C HIS A 232 6.11 -15.67 0.98
N PRO A 233 7.40 -16.12 0.93
CA PRO A 233 7.91 -16.96 -0.15
C PRO A 233 7.11 -18.24 -0.38
N GLU A 234 6.49 -18.77 0.66
CA GLU A 234 5.62 -19.95 0.63
C GLU A 234 4.24 -19.67 -0.01
N LYS A 235 4.05 -18.47 -0.58
CA LYS A 235 2.79 -18.02 -1.18
C LYS A 235 1.62 -18.03 -0.20
N CYS A 236 1.89 -17.77 1.08
CA CYS A 236 0.89 -17.56 2.11
C CYS A 236 0.96 -16.14 2.67
N GLY A 237 -0.03 -15.74 3.45
CA GLY A 237 -0.07 -14.48 4.16
C GLY A 237 0.24 -14.63 5.66
N ASP A 238 -0.16 -13.62 6.42
CA ASP A 238 -0.03 -13.57 7.89
C ASP A 238 -1.16 -14.36 8.59
N ILE A 239 -2.22 -14.70 7.86
CA ILE A 239 -3.41 -15.38 8.36
C ILE A 239 -3.44 -16.82 7.84
N ASP A 240 -3.77 -17.76 8.70
CA ASP A 240 -4.04 -19.15 8.30
C ASP A 240 -5.41 -19.21 7.63
N LEU A 241 -5.42 -19.17 6.29
CA LEU A 241 -6.64 -19.13 5.49
C LEU A 241 -7.23 -20.54 5.21
N ASP A 242 -6.57 -21.62 5.57
CA ASP A 242 -6.93 -22.98 5.17
C ASP A 242 -8.36 -23.39 5.65
N GLN A 243 -8.88 -22.76 6.70
CA GLN A 243 -10.23 -23.02 7.25
C GLN A 243 -11.10 -21.76 7.29
N VAL A 244 -10.72 -20.68 6.60
CA VAL A 244 -11.44 -19.40 6.64
C VAL A 244 -12.62 -19.40 5.67
N GLU A 245 -12.50 -20.11 4.54
CA GLU A 245 -13.60 -20.30 3.60
C GLU A 245 -14.77 -21.05 4.27
N GLY A 246 -15.98 -20.49 4.14
CA GLY A 246 -17.18 -21.01 4.81
C GLY A 246 -17.41 -20.47 6.23
N LYS A 247 -16.37 -19.93 6.89
CA LYS A 247 -16.46 -19.33 8.22
C LYS A 247 -16.66 -17.81 8.14
N CYS A 248 -15.86 -17.11 7.34
CA CYS A 248 -15.97 -15.66 7.15
C CYS A 248 -17.01 -15.27 6.09
N SER A 249 -17.45 -14.01 6.11
CA SER A 249 -18.33 -13.45 5.08
C SER A 249 -17.57 -13.06 3.81
N ALA A 250 -16.34 -12.59 3.97
CA ALA A 250 -15.44 -12.26 2.88
C ALA A 250 -13.97 -12.39 3.30
N TYR A 251 -13.09 -12.69 2.36
CA TYR A 251 -11.64 -12.69 2.62
C TYR A 251 -10.82 -12.34 1.38
N THR A 252 -9.58 -11.86 1.60
CA THR A 252 -8.59 -11.66 0.54
C THR A 252 -7.77 -12.94 0.37
N PRO A 253 -7.63 -13.48 -0.86
CA PRO A 253 -6.73 -14.61 -1.11
C PRO A 253 -5.26 -14.15 -1.06
N VAL A 254 -4.34 -15.05 -0.72
CA VAL A 254 -2.91 -14.82 -0.83
C VAL A 254 -2.30 -15.99 -1.62
N PRO A 255 -1.72 -15.72 -2.81
CA PRO A 255 -1.64 -14.45 -3.53
C PRO A 255 -2.95 -14.00 -4.19
N GLY A 256 -3.00 -12.73 -4.63
CA GLY A 256 -4.08 -12.23 -5.50
C GLY A 256 -5.05 -11.25 -4.84
N GLY A 257 -5.00 -11.10 -3.51
CA GLY A 257 -5.82 -10.12 -2.77
C GLY A 257 -5.15 -8.74 -2.70
N VAL A 258 -4.48 -8.44 -1.59
CA VAL A 258 -3.95 -7.10 -1.29
C VAL A 258 -2.78 -6.69 -2.18
N GLY A 259 -1.83 -7.58 -2.46
CA GLY A 259 -0.60 -7.25 -3.20
C GLY A 259 -0.83 -6.55 -4.55
N PRO A 260 -1.67 -7.07 -5.45
CA PRO A 260 -1.98 -6.40 -6.72
C PRO A 260 -2.55 -5.00 -6.54
N MET A 261 -3.37 -4.79 -5.51
CA MET A 261 -3.96 -3.48 -5.21
C MET A 261 -2.96 -2.46 -4.69
N THR A 262 -1.90 -2.89 -4.02
CA THR A 262 -0.80 -2.01 -3.60
C THR A 262 -0.12 -1.37 -4.82
N ILE A 263 0.27 -2.19 -5.80
CA ILE A 263 0.90 -1.68 -7.03
C ILE A 263 -0.08 -0.80 -7.81
N ASN A 264 -1.30 -1.25 -8.00
CA ASN A 264 -2.31 -0.49 -8.73
C ASN A 264 -2.63 0.87 -8.06
N THR A 265 -2.61 0.94 -6.73
CA THR A 265 -2.80 2.19 -5.99
C THR A 265 -1.62 3.14 -6.20
N LEU A 266 -0.39 2.64 -6.20
CA LEU A 266 0.79 3.45 -6.50
C LEU A 266 0.71 4.09 -7.89
N LEU A 267 0.28 3.32 -8.90
CA LEU A 267 0.05 3.85 -10.25
C LEU A 267 -1.04 4.93 -10.25
N MET A 268 -2.17 4.64 -9.61
CA MET A 268 -3.30 5.57 -9.50
C MET A 268 -2.86 6.90 -8.87
N GLN A 269 -2.17 6.85 -7.73
CA GLN A 269 -1.70 8.06 -7.03
C GLN A 269 -0.66 8.83 -7.86
N THR A 270 0.17 8.14 -8.67
CA THR A 270 1.12 8.80 -9.58
C THR A 270 0.40 9.50 -10.75
N VAL A 271 -0.63 8.88 -11.33
CA VAL A 271 -1.47 9.51 -12.35
C VAL A 271 -2.17 10.76 -11.78
N GLU A 272 -2.76 10.65 -10.60
CA GLU A 272 -3.40 11.77 -9.90
C GLU A 272 -2.41 12.92 -9.60
N ALA A 273 -1.16 12.59 -9.22
CA ALA A 273 -0.13 13.58 -8.97
C ALA A 273 0.21 14.36 -10.25
N CYS A 274 0.31 13.65 -11.38
CA CYS A 274 0.50 14.29 -12.69
C CYS A 274 -0.69 15.18 -13.06
N GLU A 275 -1.92 14.70 -12.93
CA GLU A 275 -3.13 15.49 -13.21
C GLU A 275 -3.19 16.78 -12.40
N LYS A 276 -2.87 16.71 -11.09
CA LYS A 276 -2.82 17.90 -10.22
C LYS A 276 -1.71 18.88 -10.61
N SER A 277 -0.57 18.37 -11.10
CA SER A 277 0.55 19.24 -11.51
C SER A 277 0.24 20.05 -12.76
N ILE A 278 -0.62 19.57 -13.66
CA ILE A 278 -1.01 20.26 -14.90
C ILE A 278 -2.25 21.16 -14.75
N GLN A 279 -2.84 21.21 -13.56
CA GLN A 279 -3.97 22.10 -13.23
C GLN A 279 -3.51 23.39 -12.53
N LYS A 280 -2.25 23.42 -12.08
CA LYS A 280 -1.59 24.59 -11.51
C LYS A 280 -0.98 25.46 -12.61
#